data_2a663397dc0e3432dc8f49c9e65a5a99
#
_entry.id   2a663397dc0e3432dc8f49c9e65a5a99
#
_cell.length_a   1.000
_cell.length_b   1.000
_cell.length_c   1.000
_cell.angle_alpha   90.00
_cell.angle_beta   90.00
_cell.angle_gamma   90.00
#
_symmetry.space_group_name_H-M   'P 1'
#
loop_
_entity.id
_entity.type
_entity.pdbx_description
1 polymer ?
#
loop_
_entity_poly.entity_id
_entity_poly.type
_entity_poly.pdbx_seq_one_letter_code
_entity_poly.pdbx_strand_id
1 'polypeptide(L)'
;MKLVSGSLKRRREQLGISQAEVAEGICHQSLLSRIERTDEVSNMTVLQKLCERLQLNAADIARINEKALTPLSVVRRLIEKNQIEEAEEALLNPALTTRIPIYAIPEFNVLRARVALYHGPAAEAMQLLQVALGDVDKYQVELTIEIFTEMGATWTAQDKNELAAECFERACGLIRQSSVDTQAAMASVITHTYRHQAEMYLASGFADKAMERVVEALEMLPTTTDYHEMVALQTIRMKCADALALSTEKKEAQLLAYAAAEFSKDVTLKEDVKAYSMLA
;
A
#
# COMPACT_ATOMS: atom_id res chain seq x y z
N MET A 1 -14.97 6.22 -13.95
CA MET A 1 -15.15 5.89 -12.52
C MET A 1 -14.54 4.53 -12.30
N LYS A 2 -13.67 4.39 -11.29
CA LYS A 2 -13.11 3.09 -10.89
C LYS A 2 -14.03 2.38 -9.91
N LEU A 3 -14.03 1.06 -9.96
CA LEU A 3 -14.73 0.19 -9.03
C LEU A 3 -13.73 -0.38 -8.00
N VAL A 4 -14.26 -0.92 -6.91
CA VAL A 4 -13.47 -1.79 -6.02
C VAL A 4 -12.99 -2.98 -6.83
N SER A 5 -11.67 -3.26 -6.78
CA SER A 5 -11.03 -4.22 -7.68
C SER A 5 -11.68 -5.59 -7.64
N GLY A 6 -12.03 -6.10 -8.83
CA GLY A 6 -12.64 -7.40 -9.03
C GLY A 6 -14.05 -7.57 -8.46
N SER A 7 -14.69 -6.53 -7.92
CA SER A 7 -15.99 -6.64 -7.23
C SER A 7 -17.10 -7.28 -8.09
N LEU A 8 -17.25 -6.86 -9.34
CA LEU A 8 -18.25 -7.43 -10.25
C LEU A 8 -17.92 -8.87 -10.61
N LYS A 9 -16.66 -9.15 -10.98
CA LYS A 9 -16.19 -10.47 -11.37
C LYS A 9 -16.34 -11.48 -10.24
N ARG A 10 -15.91 -11.11 -9.03
CA ARG A 10 -16.03 -11.95 -7.82
C ARG A 10 -17.48 -12.33 -7.56
N ARG A 11 -18.37 -11.35 -7.58
CA ARG A 11 -19.78 -11.61 -7.30
C ARG A 11 -20.43 -12.48 -8.37
N ARG A 12 -20.09 -12.26 -9.63
CA ARG A 12 -20.54 -13.11 -10.73
C ARG A 12 -20.11 -14.57 -10.55
N GLU A 13 -18.83 -14.77 -10.20
CA GLU A 13 -18.28 -16.12 -9.95
C GLU A 13 -18.90 -16.78 -8.73
N GLN A 14 -19.19 -16.04 -7.65
CA GLN A 14 -19.94 -16.55 -6.48
C GLN A 14 -21.35 -17.02 -6.85
N LEU A 15 -21.99 -16.33 -7.77
CA LEU A 15 -23.33 -16.70 -8.27
C LEU A 15 -23.28 -17.79 -9.34
N GLY A 16 -22.10 -18.20 -9.80
CA GLY A 16 -21.91 -19.24 -10.82
C GLY A 16 -22.43 -18.88 -12.20
N ILE A 17 -22.62 -17.59 -12.52
CA ILE A 17 -23.19 -17.11 -13.78
C ILE A 17 -22.09 -16.62 -14.74
N SER A 18 -22.35 -16.76 -16.04
CA SER A 18 -21.40 -16.34 -17.09
C SER A 18 -21.45 -14.83 -17.34
N GLN A 19 -20.41 -14.29 -17.96
CA GLN A 19 -20.41 -12.89 -18.43
C GLN A 19 -21.54 -12.59 -19.41
N ALA A 20 -21.91 -13.53 -20.27
CA ALA A 20 -23.00 -13.39 -21.22
C ALA A 20 -24.34 -13.22 -20.51
N GLU A 21 -24.62 -14.06 -19.51
CA GLU A 21 -25.85 -13.99 -18.72
C GLU A 21 -25.96 -12.67 -17.92
N VAL A 22 -24.85 -12.20 -17.35
CA VAL A 22 -24.84 -10.91 -16.63
C VAL A 22 -25.04 -9.73 -17.58
N ALA A 23 -24.47 -9.79 -18.78
CA ALA A 23 -24.56 -8.68 -19.75
C ALA A 23 -25.89 -8.63 -20.51
N GLU A 24 -26.66 -9.73 -20.57
CA GLU A 24 -27.88 -9.86 -21.34
C GLU A 24 -28.90 -8.74 -21.04
N GLY A 25 -29.32 -8.02 -22.09
CA GLY A 25 -30.26 -6.90 -21.95
C GLY A 25 -29.73 -5.66 -21.24
N ILE A 26 -28.45 -5.65 -20.84
CA ILE A 26 -27.81 -4.49 -20.17
C ILE A 26 -26.72 -3.88 -21.06
N CYS A 27 -25.79 -4.71 -21.57
CA CYS A 27 -24.68 -4.24 -22.39
C CYS A 27 -24.11 -5.39 -23.23
N HIS A 28 -23.13 -5.09 -24.10
CA HIS A 28 -22.41 -6.12 -24.82
C HIS A 28 -21.46 -6.87 -23.87
N GLN A 29 -21.33 -8.20 -24.00
CA GLN A 29 -20.44 -9.02 -23.16
C GLN A 29 -19.00 -8.48 -23.14
N SER A 30 -18.50 -7.98 -24.28
CA SER A 30 -17.16 -7.40 -24.38
C SER A 30 -16.97 -6.16 -23.48
N LEU A 31 -18.05 -5.38 -23.24
CA LEU A 31 -18.02 -4.26 -22.32
C LEU A 31 -17.90 -4.76 -20.88
N LEU A 32 -18.71 -5.76 -20.48
CA LEU A 32 -18.60 -6.36 -19.15
C LEU A 32 -17.21 -6.98 -18.92
N SER A 33 -16.69 -7.73 -19.91
CA SER A 33 -15.35 -8.30 -19.85
C SER A 33 -14.27 -7.23 -19.65
N ARG A 34 -14.40 -6.08 -20.35
CA ARG A 34 -13.49 -4.95 -20.15
C ARG A 34 -13.63 -4.37 -18.74
N ILE A 35 -14.85 -4.16 -18.26
CA ILE A 35 -15.11 -3.64 -16.91
C ILE A 35 -14.50 -4.58 -15.85
N GLU A 36 -14.72 -5.89 -15.96
CA GLU A 36 -14.16 -6.87 -15.03
C GLU A 36 -12.63 -6.96 -15.06
N ARG A 37 -11.98 -6.55 -16.16
CA ARG A 37 -10.52 -6.54 -16.29
C ARG A 37 -9.90 -5.25 -15.80
N THR A 38 -10.56 -4.10 -16.02
CA THR A 38 -10.00 -2.77 -15.75
C THR A 38 -10.58 -2.12 -14.49
N ASP A 39 -11.68 -2.68 -13.96
CA ASP A 39 -12.49 -2.07 -12.91
C ASP A 39 -12.96 -0.63 -13.25
N GLU A 40 -13.05 -0.31 -14.55
CA GLU A 40 -13.45 1.02 -15.03
C GLU A 40 -14.83 0.99 -15.70
N VAL A 41 -15.69 1.89 -15.26
CA VAL A 41 -17.03 2.10 -15.83
C VAL A 41 -17.20 3.56 -16.24
N SER A 42 -17.64 3.76 -17.48
CA SER A 42 -17.95 5.09 -18.02
C SER A 42 -19.44 5.45 -17.94
N ASN A 43 -20.31 4.46 -17.77
CA ASN A 43 -21.76 4.64 -17.77
C ASN A 43 -22.39 4.14 -16.46
N MET A 44 -22.93 5.08 -15.67
CA MET A 44 -23.52 4.80 -14.36
C MET A 44 -24.78 3.94 -14.45
N THR A 45 -25.59 4.13 -15.50
CA THR A 45 -26.83 3.35 -15.72
C THR A 45 -26.50 1.88 -16.00
N VAL A 46 -25.42 1.63 -16.76
CA VAL A 46 -24.92 0.25 -16.99
C VAL A 46 -24.46 -0.36 -15.68
N LEU A 47 -23.69 0.38 -14.87
CA LEU A 47 -23.23 -0.11 -13.57
C LEU A 47 -24.41 -0.47 -12.66
N GLN A 48 -25.41 0.41 -12.53
CA GLN A 48 -26.56 0.14 -11.68
C GLN A 48 -27.29 -1.15 -12.07
N LYS A 49 -27.55 -1.35 -13.37
CA LYS A 49 -28.19 -2.56 -13.87
C LYS A 49 -27.36 -3.83 -13.66
N LEU A 50 -26.04 -3.73 -13.82
CA LEU A 50 -25.13 -4.84 -13.53
C LEU A 50 -25.14 -5.18 -12.03
N CYS A 51 -25.12 -4.15 -11.18
CA CYS A 51 -25.19 -4.33 -9.73
C CYS A 51 -26.52 -4.95 -9.30
N GLU A 52 -27.66 -4.48 -9.83
CA GLU A 52 -28.98 -5.07 -9.57
C GLU A 52 -28.99 -6.56 -9.91
N ARG A 53 -28.49 -6.95 -11.09
CA ARG A 53 -28.41 -8.35 -11.52
C ARG A 53 -27.50 -9.19 -10.66
N LEU A 54 -26.40 -8.62 -10.18
CA LEU A 54 -25.43 -9.28 -9.31
C LEU A 54 -25.78 -9.18 -7.82
N GLN A 55 -26.91 -8.56 -7.48
CA GLN A 55 -27.33 -8.34 -6.09
C GLN A 55 -26.25 -7.59 -5.29
N LEU A 56 -25.65 -6.57 -5.92
CA LEU A 56 -24.69 -5.65 -5.33
C LEU A 56 -25.32 -4.27 -5.18
N ASN A 57 -24.87 -3.52 -4.18
CA ASN A 57 -25.15 -2.11 -4.13
C ASN A 57 -24.06 -1.33 -4.89
N ALA A 58 -24.44 -0.56 -5.90
CA ALA A 58 -23.51 0.21 -6.71
C ALA A 58 -22.66 1.19 -5.87
N ALA A 59 -23.23 1.73 -4.79
CA ALA A 59 -22.53 2.63 -3.88
C ALA A 59 -21.38 1.93 -3.12
N ASP A 60 -21.52 0.64 -2.82
CA ASP A 60 -20.53 -0.12 -2.07
C ASP A 60 -19.31 -0.51 -2.92
N ILE A 61 -19.48 -0.59 -4.25
CA ILE A 61 -18.43 -1.00 -5.17
C ILE A 61 -17.90 0.14 -6.05
N ALA A 62 -18.60 1.26 -6.10
CA ALA A 62 -18.12 2.46 -6.78
C ALA A 62 -17.03 3.13 -5.92
N ARG A 63 -15.78 3.14 -6.39
CA ARG A 63 -14.79 4.10 -5.89
C ARG A 63 -15.28 5.49 -6.37
N ILE A 64 -16.13 6.12 -5.58
CA ILE A 64 -16.52 7.49 -5.81
C ILE A 64 -15.29 8.33 -5.61
N ASN A 65 -14.68 8.77 -6.70
CA ASN A 65 -13.53 9.69 -6.74
C ASN A 65 -12.58 9.55 -5.54
N GLU A 66 -11.29 9.39 -5.77
CA GLU A 66 -10.20 9.39 -4.78
C GLU A 66 -10.24 10.57 -3.78
N LYS A 67 -11.26 11.40 -3.84
CA LYS A 67 -11.57 12.50 -2.91
C LYS A 67 -12.71 12.19 -1.93
N ALA A 68 -13.47 11.13 -2.10
CA ALA A 68 -14.40 10.70 -1.05
C ALA A 68 -13.59 9.96 0.00
N LEU A 69 -13.24 10.66 1.06
CA LEU A 69 -12.56 10.14 2.23
C LEU A 69 -13.40 9.00 2.82
N THR A 70 -13.11 7.75 2.44
CA THR A 70 -13.62 6.63 3.22
C THR A 70 -13.02 6.72 4.62
N PRO A 71 -13.69 6.25 5.65
CA PRO A 71 -13.12 6.25 6.99
C PRO A 71 -11.72 5.61 7.05
N LEU A 72 -11.48 4.52 6.29
CA LEU A 72 -10.17 3.86 6.22
C LEU A 72 -9.13 4.71 5.47
N SER A 73 -9.50 5.45 4.44
CA SER A 73 -8.57 6.35 3.74
C SER A 73 -8.14 7.54 4.61
N VAL A 74 -8.98 7.97 5.56
CA VAL A 74 -8.58 8.95 6.57
C VAL A 74 -7.53 8.37 7.50
N VAL A 75 -7.76 7.16 8.03
CA VAL A 75 -6.80 6.45 8.88
C VAL A 75 -5.48 6.23 8.16
N ARG A 76 -5.53 5.74 6.91
CA ARG A 76 -4.33 5.57 6.07
C ARG A 76 -3.52 6.85 5.97
N ARG A 77 -4.17 7.98 5.69
CA ARG A 77 -3.52 9.29 5.60
C ARG A 77 -2.91 9.75 6.92
N LEU A 78 -3.56 9.45 8.05
CA LEU A 78 -3.00 9.77 9.37
C LEU A 78 -1.71 8.99 9.62
N ILE A 79 -1.71 7.69 9.31
CA ILE A 79 -0.52 6.84 9.41
C ILE A 79 0.60 7.33 8.49
N GLU A 80 0.30 7.67 7.23
CA GLU A 80 1.24 8.22 6.25
C GLU A 80 1.87 9.55 6.70
N LYS A 81 1.15 10.33 7.51
CA LYS A 81 1.64 11.58 8.11
C LYS A 81 2.29 11.37 9.49
N ASN A 82 2.51 10.14 9.90
CA ASN A 82 3.03 9.78 11.22
C ASN A 82 2.17 10.28 12.40
N GLN A 83 0.87 10.51 12.17
CA GLN A 83 -0.12 10.89 13.20
C GLN A 83 -0.76 9.63 13.77
N ILE A 84 0.01 8.88 14.55
CA ILE A 84 -0.36 7.50 14.96
C ILE A 84 -1.45 7.50 16.02
N GLU A 85 -1.40 8.43 16.97
CA GLU A 85 -2.38 8.55 18.04
C GLU A 85 -3.77 8.85 17.49
N GLU A 86 -3.86 9.78 16.52
CA GLU A 86 -5.12 10.11 15.86
C GLU A 86 -5.61 8.95 14.97
N ALA A 87 -4.69 8.20 14.37
CA ALA A 87 -5.04 7.00 13.60
C ALA A 87 -5.62 5.90 14.50
N GLU A 88 -5.03 5.70 15.69
CA GLU A 88 -5.53 4.75 16.69
C GLU A 88 -6.91 5.13 17.18
N GLU A 89 -7.12 6.40 17.58
CA GLU A 89 -8.42 6.90 17.98
C GLU A 89 -9.48 6.69 16.89
N ALA A 90 -9.14 6.98 15.64
CA ALA A 90 -10.03 6.76 14.51
C ALA A 90 -10.38 5.28 14.31
N LEU A 91 -9.41 4.36 14.48
CA LEU A 91 -9.63 2.91 14.37
C LEU A 91 -10.49 2.34 15.50
N LEU A 92 -10.44 2.94 16.69
CA LEU A 92 -11.24 2.54 17.84
C LEU A 92 -12.66 3.11 17.80
N ASN A 93 -12.96 4.04 16.89
CA ASN A 93 -14.26 4.68 16.81
C ASN A 93 -15.36 3.68 16.39
N PRO A 94 -16.41 3.45 17.22
CA PRO A 94 -17.49 2.53 16.89
C PRO A 94 -18.23 2.87 15.59
N ALA A 95 -18.31 4.17 15.25
CA ALA A 95 -18.95 4.60 14.00
C ALA A 95 -18.19 4.13 12.75
N LEU A 96 -16.88 3.91 12.87
CA LEU A 96 -16.07 3.28 11.83
C LEU A 96 -16.29 1.77 11.81
N THR A 97 -16.06 1.10 12.95
CA THR A 97 -16.03 -0.38 13.02
C THR A 97 -17.34 -1.04 12.64
N THR A 98 -18.49 -0.41 12.95
CA THR A 98 -19.82 -0.92 12.60
C THR A 98 -20.20 -0.75 11.13
N ARG A 99 -19.43 0.02 10.36
CA ARG A 99 -19.74 0.36 8.95
C ARG A 99 -18.71 -0.18 7.97
N ILE A 100 -17.71 -0.94 8.44
CA ILE A 100 -16.70 -1.52 7.55
C ILE A 100 -17.35 -2.62 6.72
N PRO A 101 -17.36 -2.52 5.38
CA PRO A 101 -17.83 -3.59 4.52
C PRO A 101 -16.91 -4.82 4.66
N ILE A 102 -17.47 -6.02 4.51
CA ILE A 102 -16.72 -7.28 4.66
C ILE A 102 -15.44 -7.30 3.81
N TYR A 103 -15.50 -6.79 2.58
CA TYR A 103 -14.33 -6.74 1.69
C TYR A 103 -13.22 -5.79 2.16
N ALA A 104 -13.52 -4.86 3.06
CA ALA A 104 -12.54 -3.90 3.60
C ALA A 104 -11.98 -4.32 4.98
N ILE A 105 -12.45 -5.45 5.54
CA ILE A 105 -11.92 -5.99 6.79
C ILE A 105 -10.42 -6.29 6.71
N PRO A 106 -9.88 -6.89 5.63
CA PRO A 106 -8.44 -7.08 5.51
C PRO A 106 -7.66 -5.77 5.55
N GLU A 107 -8.10 -4.71 4.84
CA GLU A 107 -7.48 -3.39 4.90
C GLU A 107 -7.52 -2.81 6.33
N PHE A 108 -8.65 -2.91 7.00
CA PHE A 108 -8.79 -2.48 8.38
C PHE A 108 -7.78 -3.16 9.31
N ASN A 109 -7.59 -4.48 9.16
CA ASN A 109 -6.61 -5.23 9.94
C ASN A 109 -5.17 -4.83 9.62
N VAL A 110 -4.85 -4.51 8.36
CA VAL A 110 -3.53 -3.97 7.97
C VAL A 110 -3.26 -2.63 8.65
N LEU A 111 -4.23 -1.70 8.64
CA LEU A 111 -4.07 -0.40 9.29
C LEU A 111 -3.92 -0.54 10.82
N ARG A 112 -4.67 -1.45 11.44
CA ARG A 112 -4.48 -1.79 12.86
C ARG A 112 -3.10 -2.37 13.14
N ALA A 113 -2.60 -3.25 12.27
CA ALA A 113 -1.27 -3.83 12.42
C ALA A 113 -0.17 -2.76 12.36
N ARG A 114 -0.29 -1.78 11.46
CA ARG A 114 0.64 -0.63 11.39
C ARG A 114 0.66 0.17 12.69
N VAL A 115 -0.50 0.49 13.24
CA VAL A 115 -0.60 1.20 14.53
C VAL A 115 -0.03 0.33 15.66
N ALA A 116 -0.35 -0.97 15.71
CA ALA A 116 0.17 -1.87 16.72
C ALA A 116 1.71 -2.00 16.69
N LEU A 117 2.33 -1.96 15.49
CA LEU A 117 3.80 -1.96 15.34
C LEU A 117 4.46 -0.72 15.96
N TYR A 118 3.76 0.40 15.98
CA TYR A 118 4.29 1.62 16.56
C TYR A 118 4.27 1.60 18.09
N HIS A 119 3.22 1.05 18.70
CA HIS A 119 3.01 1.12 20.15
C HIS A 119 3.32 -0.17 20.90
N GLY A 120 3.38 -1.30 20.23
CA GLY A 120 3.30 -2.55 20.95
C GLY A 120 4.13 -3.70 20.42
N PRO A 121 3.90 -4.89 20.98
CA PRO A 121 4.62 -6.08 20.57
C PRO A 121 4.27 -6.48 19.13
N ALA A 122 5.29 -6.73 18.35
CA ALA A 122 5.18 -7.19 16.96
C ALA A 122 4.29 -8.46 16.79
N ALA A 123 4.03 -9.19 17.86
CA ALA A 123 3.16 -10.35 17.85
C ALA A 123 1.69 -10.01 17.53
N GLU A 124 1.16 -8.91 18.07
CA GLU A 124 -0.21 -8.46 17.77
C GLU A 124 -0.33 -8.03 16.31
N ALA A 125 0.63 -7.25 15.82
CA ALA A 125 0.67 -6.84 14.41
C ALA A 125 0.69 -8.06 13.49
N MET A 126 1.52 -9.06 13.80
CA MET A 126 1.61 -10.28 13.00
C MET A 126 0.29 -11.07 13.00
N GLN A 127 -0.43 -11.16 14.13
CA GLN A 127 -1.74 -11.81 14.18
C GLN A 127 -2.75 -11.10 13.29
N LEU A 128 -2.81 -9.78 13.33
CA LEU A 128 -3.69 -8.97 12.49
C LEU A 128 -3.39 -9.15 11.00
N LEU A 129 -2.11 -9.20 10.63
CA LEU A 129 -1.67 -9.43 9.25
C LEU A 129 -1.98 -10.84 8.77
N GLN A 130 -1.84 -11.86 9.62
CA GLN A 130 -2.22 -13.24 9.29
C GLN A 130 -3.74 -13.37 9.06
N VAL A 131 -4.56 -12.72 9.89
CA VAL A 131 -6.01 -12.67 9.67
C VAL A 131 -6.32 -11.95 8.36
N ALA A 132 -5.71 -10.80 8.12
CA ALA A 132 -5.88 -10.06 6.87
C ALA A 132 -5.51 -10.91 5.64
N LEU A 133 -4.41 -11.68 5.71
CA LEU A 133 -3.98 -12.56 4.63
C LEU A 133 -4.97 -13.72 4.40
N GLY A 134 -5.59 -14.23 5.46
CA GLY A 134 -6.63 -15.27 5.36
C GLY A 134 -7.92 -14.79 4.73
N ASP A 135 -8.26 -13.53 4.94
CA ASP A 135 -9.53 -12.92 4.51
C ASP A 135 -9.41 -12.14 3.19
N VAL A 136 -8.17 -11.79 2.76
CA VAL A 136 -7.95 -11.04 1.53
C VAL A 136 -8.36 -11.86 0.31
N ASP A 137 -9.10 -11.21 -0.60
CA ASP A 137 -9.52 -11.87 -1.83
C ASP A 137 -8.40 -11.89 -2.88
N LYS A 138 -8.34 -12.97 -3.65
CA LYS A 138 -7.34 -13.16 -4.74
C LYS A 138 -7.27 -12.02 -5.77
N TYR A 139 -8.30 -11.18 -5.85
CA TYR A 139 -8.34 -10.02 -6.75
C TYR A 139 -7.84 -8.72 -6.09
N GLN A 140 -7.60 -8.74 -4.79
CA GLN A 140 -7.03 -7.60 -4.06
C GLN A 140 -5.49 -7.69 -4.04
N VAL A 141 -4.88 -7.76 -5.24
CA VAL A 141 -3.44 -7.96 -5.39
C VAL A 141 -2.64 -6.87 -4.69
N GLU A 142 -3.04 -5.60 -4.82
CA GLU A 142 -2.40 -4.47 -4.15
C GLU A 142 -2.38 -4.65 -2.63
N LEU A 143 -3.52 -5.00 -2.03
CA LEU A 143 -3.62 -5.24 -0.59
C LEU A 143 -2.81 -6.47 -0.16
N THR A 144 -2.76 -7.52 -1.00
CA THR A 144 -1.94 -8.71 -0.72
C THR A 144 -0.45 -8.37 -0.70
N ILE A 145 0.02 -7.52 -1.62
CA ILE A 145 1.40 -7.00 -1.63
C ILE A 145 1.65 -6.22 -0.33
N GLU A 146 0.74 -5.33 0.04
CA GLU A 146 0.83 -4.54 1.27
C GLU A 146 0.92 -5.44 2.51
N ILE A 147 0.07 -6.48 2.63
CA ILE A 147 0.11 -7.44 3.74
C ILE A 147 1.48 -8.12 3.84
N PHE A 148 2.02 -8.66 2.73
CA PHE A 148 3.35 -9.27 2.74
C PHE A 148 4.45 -8.27 3.08
N THR A 149 4.33 -7.03 2.64
CA THR A 149 5.27 -5.95 2.97
C THR A 149 5.28 -5.67 4.48
N GLU A 150 4.12 -5.51 5.08
CA GLU A 150 4.01 -5.26 6.53
C GLU A 150 4.45 -6.48 7.37
N MET A 151 4.19 -7.71 6.91
CA MET A 151 4.73 -8.91 7.54
C MET A 151 6.27 -8.93 7.47
N GLY A 152 6.85 -8.58 6.33
CA GLY A 152 8.29 -8.45 6.14
C GLY A 152 8.89 -7.40 7.08
N ALA A 153 8.31 -6.20 7.13
CA ALA A 153 8.72 -5.13 8.04
C ALA A 153 8.63 -5.56 9.51
N THR A 154 7.55 -6.28 9.87
CA THR A 154 7.35 -6.83 11.23
C THR A 154 8.46 -7.84 11.59
N TRP A 155 8.88 -8.71 10.67
CA TRP A 155 9.97 -9.65 10.89
C TRP A 155 11.34 -8.96 10.94
N THR A 156 11.56 -7.94 10.11
CA THR A 156 12.78 -7.12 10.15
C THR A 156 12.94 -6.45 11.52
N ALA A 157 11.87 -5.88 12.07
CA ALA A 157 11.87 -5.27 13.41
C ALA A 157 12.17 -6.26 14.54
N GLN A 158 12.06 -7.57 14.30
CA GLN A 158 12.41 -8.65 15.23
C GLN A 158 13.77 -9.31 14.91
N ASP A 159 14.59 -8.73 14.03
CA ASP A 159 15.85 -9.29 13.54
C ASP A 159 15.71 -10.68 12.85
N LYS A 160 14.49 -11.04 12.41
CA LYS A 160 14.20 -12.30 11.72
C LYS A 160 14.29 -12.13 10.19
N ASN A 161 15.45 -11.74 9.72
CA ASN A 161 15.66 -11.30 8.34
C ASN A 161 15.39 -12.38 7.28
N GLU A 162 15.53 -13.68 7.59
CA GLU A 162 15.18 -14.77 6.68
C GLU A 162 13.66 -14.80 6.41
N LEU A 163 12.84 -14.70 7.47
CA LEU A 163 11.39 -14.66 7.34
C LEU A 163 10.91 -13.38 6.66
N ALA A 164 11.59 -12.25 6.94
CA ALA A 164 11.34 -10.99 6.26
C ALA A 164 11.60 -11.12 4.75
N ALA A 165 12.73 -11.71 4.35
CA ALA A 165 13.10 -11.93 2.96
C ALA A 165 12.05 -12.78 2.22
N GLU A 166 11.51 -13.85 2.83
CA GLU A 166 10.44 -14.65 2.24
C GLU A 166 9.17 -13.83 1.99
N CYS A 167 8.80 -12.97 2.94
CA CYS A 167 7.63 -12.10 2.77
C CYS A 167 7.83 -11.09 1.63
N PHE A 168 8.98 -10.43 1.59
CA PHE A 168 9.30 -9.48 0.51
C PHE A 168 9.42 -10.17 -0.86
N GLU A 169 9.95 -11.41 -0.93
CA GLU A 169 9.99 -12.15 -2.19
C GLU A 169 8.57 -12.47 -2.70
N ARG A 170 7.62 -12.80 -1.82
CA ARG A 170 6.22 -12.99 -2.19
C ARG A 170 5.59 -11.69 -2.71
N ALA A 171 5.81 -10.56 -2.02
CA ALA A 171 5.35 -9.25 -2.47
C ALA A 171 5.91 -8.90 -3.86
N CYS A 172 7.23 -9.00 -4.03
CA CYS A 172 7.92 -8.75 -5.31
C CYS A 172 7.47 -9.73 -6.41
N GLY A 173 7.16 -10.98 -6.08
CA GLY A 173 6.60 -11.96 -7.00
C GLY A 173 5.26 -11.51 -7.57
N LEU A 174 4.37 -10.98 -6.74
CA LEU A 174 3.09 -10.41 -7.17
C LEU A 174 3.26 -9.15 -8.01
N ILE A 175 4.21 -8.29 -7.65
CA ILE A 175 4.55 -7.09 -8.44
C ILE A 175 5.00 -7.50 -9.84
N ARG A 176 5.94 -8.44 -9.97
CA ARG A 176 6.46 -8.92 -11.26
C ARG A 176 5.40 -9.59 -12.14
N GLN A 177 4.39 -10.22 -11.54
CA GLN A 177 3.27 -10.84 -12.27
C GLN A 177 2.23 -9.82 -12.74
N SER A 178 2.26 -8.61 -12.24
CA SER A 178 1.33 -7.54 -12.60
C SER A 178 1.75 -6.87 -13.91
N SER A 179 0.77 -6.43 -14.71
CA SER A 179 1.05 -5.66 -15.92
C SER A 179 1.67 -4.29 -15.60
N VAL A 180 2.37 -3.69 -16.55
CA VAL A 180 2.98 -2.36 -16.40
C VAL A 180 1.95 -1.31 -15.97
N ASP A 181 0.76 -1.31 -16.59
CA ASP A 181 -0.32 -0.38 -16.20
C ASP A 181 -0.79 -0.61 -14.76
N THR A 182 -0.83 -1.86 -14.32
CA THR A 182 -1.19 -2.22 -12.95
C THR A 182 -0.10 -1.78 -11.97
N GLN A 183 1.18 -1.99 -12.31
CA GLN A 183 2.32 -1.54 -11.49
C GLN A 183 2.31 0.00 -11.36
N ALA A 184 2.07 0.72 -12.46
CA ALA A 184 1.95 2.18 -12.41
C ALA A 184 0.79 2.64 -11.50
N ALA A 185 -0.33 1.91 -11.49
CA ALA A 185 -1.46 2.20 -10.59
C ALA A 185 -1.15 1.91 -9.11
N MET A 186 -0.22 0.97 -8.84
CA MET A 186 0.21 0.55 -7.49
C MET A 186 1.56 1.15 -7.09
N ALA A 187 2.04 2.20 -7.77
CA ALA A 187 3.37 2.77 -7.57
C ALA A 187 3.68 3.08 -6.09
N SER A 188 2.72 3.61 -5.34
CA SER A 188 2.88 3.90 -3.91
C SER A 188 3.16 2.64 -3.08
N VAL A 189 2.40 1.56 -3.30
CA VAL A 189 2.61 0.29 -2.58
C VAL A 189 3.94 -0.36 -2.97
N ILE A 190 4.32 -0.27 -4.24
CA ILE A 190 5.60 -0.80 -4.74
C ILE A 190 6.78 -0.03 -4.11
N THR A 191 6.72 1.30 -4.11
CA THR A 191 7.72 2.16 -3.46
C THR A 191 7.87 1.79 -1.98
N HIS A 192 6.76 1.67 -1.26
CA HIS A 192 6.74 1.27 0.15
C HIS A 192 7.35 -0.13 0.35
N THR A 193 7.04 -1.11 -0.52
CA THR A 193 7.62 -2.45 -0.48
C THR A 193 9.13 -2.42 -0.65
N TYR A 194 9.63 -1.69 -1.65
CA TYR A 194 11.07 -1.60 -1.93
C TYR A 194 11.82 -0.86 -0.82
N ARG A 195 11.20 0.16 -0.22
CA ARG A 195 11.77 0.84 0.96
C ARG A 195 12.00 -0.12 2.12
N HIS A 196 10.98 -0.87 2.53
CA HIS A 196 11.11 -1.83 3.63
C HIS A 196 12.06 -2.99 3.30
N GLN A 197 12.11 -3.43 2.04
CA GLN A 197 13.09 -4.41 1.61
C GLN A 197 14.52 -3.85 1.68
N ALA A 198 14.72 -2.57 1.35
CA ALA A 198 16.01 -1.90 1.49
C ALA A 198 16.43 -1.78 2.98
N GLU A 199 15.49 -1.44 3.85
CA GLU A 199 15.70 -1.41 5.31
C GLU A 199 16.18 -2.78 5.83
N MET A 200 15.54 -3.87 5.40
CA MET A 200 15.92 -5.24 5.75
C MET A 200 17.31 -5.60 5.24
N TYR A 201 17.64 -5.26 3.98
CA TYR A 201 18.98 -5.50 3.44
C TYR A 201 20.05 -4.71 4.18
N LEU A 202 19.78 -3.45 4.52
CA LEU A 202 20.71 -2.62 5.28
C LEU A 202 20.92 -3.19 6.69
N ALA A 203 19.87 -3.61 7.37
CA ALA A 203 19.93 -4.25 8.68
C ALA A 203 20.72 -5.57 8.63
N SER A 204 20.68 -6.28 7.50
CA SER A 204 21.42 -7.53 7.27
C SER A 204 22.87 -7.30 6.79
N GLY A 205 23.33 -6.05 6.64
CA GLY A 205 24.66 -5.71 6.19
C GLY A 205 24.88 -5.77 4.66
N PHE A 206 23.83 -5.91 3.86
CA PHE A 206 23.86 -5.94 2.40
C PHE A 206 23.56 -4.54 1.81
N ALA A 207 24.47 -3.58 2.07
CA ALA A 207 24.28 -2.19 1.70
C ALA A 207 24.19 -1.96 0.17
N ASP A 208 24.84 -2.79 -0.63
CA ASP A 208 24.76 -2.82 -2.10
C ASP A 208 23.34 -3.13 -2.58
N LYS A 209 22.75 -4.21 -2.08
CA LYS A 209 21.37 -4.60 -2.41
C LYS A 209 20.35 -3.58 -1.89
N ALA A 210 20.60 -3.02 -0.70
CA ALA A 210 19.76 -1.96 -0.17
C ALA A 210 19.78 -0.73 -1.07
N MET A 211 20.94 -0.32 -1.58
CA MET A 211 21.10 0.79 -2.51
C MET A 211 20.32 0.55 -3.81
N GLU A 212 20.42 -0.65 -4.41
CA GLU A 212 19.65 -1.01 -5.61
C GLU A 212 18.14 -0.82 -5.38
N ARG A 213 17.61 -1.34 -4.26
CA ARG A 213 16.19 -1.22 -3.93
C ARG A 213 15.73 0.22 -3.71
N VAL A 214 16.57 1.03 -3.08
CA VAL A 214 16.27 2.46 -2.88
C VAL A 214 16.21 3.20 -4.22
N VAL A 215 17.12 2.92 -5.13
CA VAL A 215 17.11 3.56 -6.46
C VAL A 215 15.84 3.17 -7.21
N GLU A 216 15.49 1.90 -7.26
CA GLU A 216 14.24 1.43 -7.89
C GLU A 216 12.99 2.07 -7.23
N ALA A 217 12.98 2.21 -5.90
CA ALA A 217 11.88 2.87 -5.19
C ALA A 217 11.77 4.36 -5.56
N LEU A 218 12.89 5.05 -5.69
CA LEU A 218 12.91 6.46 -6.10
C LEU A 218 12.41 6.66 -7.54
N GLU A 219 12.72 5.72 -8.45
CA GLU A 219 12.22 5.75 -9.83
C GLU A 219 10.70 5.51 -9.91
N MET A 220 10.16 4.71 -8.99
CA MET A 220 8.74 4.41 -8.91
C MET A 220 7.93 5.43 -8.13
N LEU A 221 8.61 6.34 -7.39
CA LEU A 221 7.93 7.29 -6.53
C LEU A 221 6.96 8.16 -7.34
N PRO A 222 5.66 8.22 -6.97
CA PRO A 222 4.68 9.02 -7.70
C PRO A 222 5.07 10.49 -7.74
N THR A 223 4.80 11.14 -8.87
CA THR A 223 5.05 12.58 -9.06
C THR A 223 4.19 13.47 -8.16
N THR A 224 3.13 12.93 -7.56
CA THR A 224 2.39 13.58 -6.48
C THR A 224 3.18 13.41 -5.19
N THR A 225 3.82 14.45 -4.79
CA THR A 225 4.83 14.57 -3.75
C THR A 225 4.43 13.94 -2.42
N ASP A 226 4.87 12.73 -2.15
CA ASP A 226 4.96 12.18 -0.80
C ASP A 226 6.36 12.52 -0.26
N TYR A 227 6.46 13.67 0.42
CA TYR A 227 7.73 14.14 0.98
C TYR A 227 8.23 13.23 2.12
N HIS A 228 7.34 12.57 2.88
CA HIS A 228 7.73 11.66 3.94
C HIS A 228 8.42 10.43 3.38
N GLU A 229 7.86 9.83 2.33
CA GLU A 229 8.47 8.68 1.66
C GLU A 229 9.79 9.07 0.97
N MET A 230 9.84 10.27 0.35
CA MET A 230 11.08 10.79 -0.24
C MET A 230 12.19 10.94 0.82
N VAL A 231 11.88 11.52 1.98
CA VAL A 231 12.86 11.67 3.08
C VAL A 231 13.31 10.30 3.60
N ALA A 232 12.39 9.37 3.78
CA ALA A 232 12.71 8.02 4.22
C ALA A 232 13.68 7.31 3.25
N LEU A 233 13.37 7.34 1.94
CA LEU A 233 14.21 6.76 0.90
C LEU A 233 15.60 7.40 0.82
N GLN A 234 15.68 8.73 0.84
CA GLN A 234 16.97 9.44 0.82
C GLN A 234 17.79 9.17 2.09
N THR A 235 17.13 9.01 3.23
CA THR A 235 17.81 8.63 4.49
C THR A 235 18.41 7.22 4.40
N ILE A 236 17.69 6.27 3.82
CA ILE A 236 18.23 4.91 3.59
C ILE A 236 19.38 4.97 2.59
N ARG A 237 19.24 5.72 1.47
CA ARG A 237 20.30 5.93 0.48
C ARG A 237 21.56 6.50 1.11
N MET A 238 21.42 7.46 1.99
CA MET A 238 22.53 8.04 2.74
C MET A 238 23.25 7.01 3.62
N LYS A 239 22.49 6.17 4.34
CA LYS A 239 23.06 5.08 5.18
C LYS A 239 23.76 4.03 4.31
N CYS A 240 23.20 3.66 3.17
CA CYS A 240 23.84 2.74 2.22
C CYS A 240 25.14 3.34 1.67
N ALA A 241 25.12 4.61 1.26
CA ALA A 241 26.29 5.31 0.73
C ALA A 241 27.41 5.42 1.79
N ASP A 242 27.06 5.62 3.05
CA ASP A 242 28.02 5.63 4.16
C ASP A 242 28.67 4.22 4.35
N ALA A 243 27.86 3.18 4.39
CA ALA A 243 28.34 1.80 4.51
C ALA A 243 29.23 1.36 3.33
N LEU A 244 28.98 1.90 2.13
CA LEU A 244 29.76 1.64 0.91
C LEU A 244 30.91 2.65 0.68
N ALA A 245 31.16 3.57 1.62
CA ALA A 245 32.15 4.64 1.52
C ALA A 245 31.99 5.56 0.28
N LEU A 246 30.75 5.76 -0.17
CA LEU A 246 30.40 6.60 -1.32
C LEU A 246 30.08 8.03 -0.86
N SER A 247 31.10 8.83 -0.61
CA SER A 247 30.96 10.15 0.03
C SER A 247 30.20 11.17 -0.82
N THR A 248 30.22 11.07 -2.14
CA THR A 248 29.47 11.96 -3.05
C THR A 248 27.98 11.65 -2.97
N GLU A 249 27.59 10.38 -3.11
CA GLU A 249 26.21 9.90 -3.01
C GLU A 249 25.61 10.19 -1.64
N LYS A 250 26.42 10.05 -0.57
CA LYS A 250 25.99 10.41 0.79
C LYS A 250 25.57 11.86 0.89
N LYS A 251 26.41 12.79 0.38
CA LYS A 251 26.13 14.24 0.40
C LYS A 251 24.92 14.59 -0.46
N GLU A 252 24.78 13.97 -1.64
CA GLU A 252 23.64 14.17 -2.51
C GLU A 252 22.32 13.71 -1.84
N ALA A 253 22.30 12.49 -1.31
CA ALA A 253 21.14 11.95 -0.60
C ALA A 253 20.75 12.82 0.61
N GLN A 254 21.74 13.30 1.37
CA GLN A 254 21.53 14.20 2.50
C GLN A 254 20.89 15.52 2.07
N LEU A 255 21.36 16.12 0.98
CA LEU A 255 20.81 17.37 0.43
C LEU A 255 19.37 17.17 -0.02
N LEU A 256 19.07 16.06 -0.71
CA LEU A 256 17.74 15.76 -1.21
C LEU A 256 16.77 15.46 -0.06
N ALA A 257 17.21 14.75 0.98
CA ALA A 257 16.40 14.53 2.19
C ALA A 257 16.05 15.84 2.87
N TYR A 258 17.04 16.74 3.02
CA TYR A 258 16.83 18.05 3.63
C TYR A 258 15.87 18.91 2.80
N ALA A 259 16.04 18.96 1.48
CA ALA A 259 15.14 19.69 0.60
C ALA A 259 13.68 19.16 0.68
N ALA A 260 13.50 17.83 0.67
CA ALA A 260 12.18 17.22 0.79
C ALA A 260 11.54 17.54 2.15
N ALA A 261 12.30 17.49 3.24
CA ALA A 261 11.83 17.85 4.58
C ALA A 261 11.42 19.34 4.67
N GLU A 262 12.15 20.24 4.04
CA GLU A 262 11.78 21.66 3.98
C GLU A 262 10.47 21.90 3.20
N PHE A 263 10.27 21.18 2.09
CA PHE A 263 9.04 21.30 1.29
C PHE A 263 7.83 20.64 1.98
N SER A 264 8.02 19.64 2.83
CA SER A 264 6.93 18.99 3.59
C SER A 264 6.24 19.93 4.56
N LYS A 265 6.95 20.98 5.03
CA LYS A 265 6.54 21.87 6.13
C LYS A 265 6.35 21.17 7.47
N ASP A 266 6.75 19.92 7.58
CA ASP A 266 6.70 19.13 8.80
C ASP A 266 7.94 19.42 9.67
N VAL A 267 7.71 19.87 10.90
CA VAL A 267 8.78 20.29 11.80
C VAL A 267 9.55 19.08 12.32
N THR A 268 8.85 17.98 12.65
CA THR A 268 9.48 16.76 13.17
C THR A 268 10.38 16.11 12.12
N LEU A 269 9.92 16.02 10.89
CA LEU A 269 10.69 15.50 9.75
C LEU A 269 11.98 16.30 9.51
N LYS A 270 11.92 17.62 9.69
CA LYS A 270 13.10 18.50 9.58
C LYS A 270 14.11 18.28 10.70
N GLU A 271 13.62 18.06 11.92
CA GLU A 271 14.49 17.77 13.06
C GLU A 271 15.18 16.43 12.91
N ASP A 272 14.47 15.39 12.45
CA ASP A 272 15.01 14.07 12.19
C ASP A 272 16.14 14.12 11.14
N VAL A 273 15.91 14.80 10.01
CA VAL A 273 16.94 14.95 8.97
C VAL A 273 18.16 15.71 9.49
N LYS A 274 17.97 16.77 10.31
CA LYS A 274 19.07 17.50 10.95
C LYS A 274 19.87 16.64 11.93
N ALA A 275 19.20 15.82 12.74
CA ALA A 275 19.87 14.91 13.64
C ALA A 275 20.82 13.95 12.91
N TYR A 276 20.37 13.37 11.80
CA TYR A 276 21.21 12.52 10.93
C TYR A 276 22.38 13.29 10.29
N SER A 277 22.21 14.59 10.02
CA SER A 277 23.26 15.41 9.41
C SER A 277 24.35 15.82 10.39
N MET A 278 24.06 15.88 11.69
CA MET A 278 25.02 16.26 12.72
C MET A 278 25.83 15.06 13.24
N LEU A 279 25.37 13.82 12.99
CA LEU A 279 26.04 12.58 13.38
C LEU A 279 27.01 12.05 12.32
N ALA A 280 27.14 12.73 11.20
CA ALA A 280 27.98 12.40 10.03
C ALA A 280 29.05 13.44 9.79
#